data_7fe321ead5de03663ed3e73c291da139
#
_entry.id   7fe321ead5de03663ed3e73c291da139
#
_cell.length_a   1.000
_cell.length_b   1.000
_cell.length_c   1.000
_cell.angle_alpha   90.00
_cell.angle_beta   90.00
_cell.angle_gamma   90.00
#
_symmetry.space_group_name_H-M   'P 1'
#
loop_
_entity.id
_entity.type
_entity.pdbx_description
1 polymer ?
#
loop_
_entity_poly.entity_id
_entity_poly.type
_entity_poly.pdbx_seq_one_letter_code
_entity_poly.pdbx_strand_id
1 'polypeptide(L)'
;MDFKVEHIGIAVKDLKTSISLYEQLLGSPCYKTESVASEQVDTAFFLQDHTKIELVASTDPQGVIAKFIEKKGEGLHHIAFEVPDIIGEMARLKNAGFTLLNEQPKKGADNKLVCFIHPKNCNGVLIELCQSNY
;
A
#
# COMPACT_ATOMS: atom_id res chain seq x y z
N MET A 1 -18.73 0.52 11.64
CA MET A 1 -18.41 1.41 10.49
C MET A 1 -17.69 0.60 9.42
N ASP A 2 -18.15 0.70 8.22
CA ASP A 2 -17.53 -0.02 7.11
C ASP A 2 -16.38 0.78 6.53
N PHE A 3 -15.22 0.16 6.44
CA PHE A 3 -14.09 0.75 5.75
C PHE A 3 -14.12 0.34 4.28
N LYS A 4 -13.70 1.24 3.42
CA LYS A 4 -13.55 0.94 2.00
C LYS A 4 -12.19 0.29 1.76
N VAL A 5 -12.13 -0.77 0.95
CA VAL A 5 -10.84 -1.26 0.45
C VAL A 5 -10.36 -0.26 -0.60
N GLU A 6 -9.40 0.56 -0.22
CA GLU A 6 -8.90 1.64 -1.07
C GLU A 6 -8.01 1.09 -2.18
N HIS A 7 -7.07 0.21 -1.81
CA HIS A 7 -6.22 -0.43 -2.80
C HIS A 7 -5.62 -1.73 -2.30
N ILE A 8 -5.14 -2.51 -3.25
CA ILE A 8 -4.38 -3.73 -3.01
C ILE A 8 -2.98 -3.48 -3.57
N GLY A 9 -1.95 -3.62 -2.75
CA GLY A 9 -0.56 -3.40 -3.13
C GLY A 9 0.12 -4.69 -3.54
N ILE A 10 0.78 -4.67 -4.69
CA ILE A 10 1.50 -5.81 -5.24
C ILE A 10 2.95 -5.42 -5.45
N ALA A 11 3.88 -6.16 -4.84
CA ALA A 11 5.31 -5.92 -4.97
C ALA A 11 5.82 -6.54 -6.26
N VAL A 12 6.49 -5.73 -7.08
CA VAL A 12 7.03 -6.15 -8.37
C VAL A 12 8.49 -5.73 -8.51
N LYS A 13 9.27 -6.51 -9.25
CA LYS A 13 10.70 -6.22 -9.45
C LYS A 13 10.91 -5.09 -10.45
N ASP A 14 10.17 -5.11 -11.55
CA ASP A 14 10.31 -4.16 -12.66
C ASP A 14 8.96 -3.52 -12.92
N LEU A 15 8.84 -2.25 -12.58
CA LEU A 15 7.57 -1.54 -12.69
C LEU A 15 7.08 -1.47 -14.13
N LYS A 16 7.97 -1.11 -15.06
CA LYS A 16 7.59 -0.92 -16.47
C LYS A 16 7.01 -2.19 -17.10
N THR A 17 7.70 -3.31 -16.90
CA THR A 17 7.23 -4.61 -17.40
C THR A 17 5.91 -5.00 -16.75
N SER A 18 5.79 -4.76 -15.45
CA SER A 18 4.60 -5.11 -14.69
C SER A 18 3.40 -4.24 -15.07
N ILE A 19 3.63 -2.96 -15.40
CA ILE A 19 2.56 -2.10 -15.91
C ILE A 19 1.97 -2.71 -17.17
N SER A 20 2.83 -3.10 -18.13
CA SER A 20 2.36 -3.71 -19.38
C SER A 20 1.57 -4.98 -19.12
N LEU A 21 2.05 -5.82 -18.21
CA LEU A 21 1.37 -7.06 -17.84
C LEU A 21 -0.02 -6.79 -17.28
N TYR A 22 -0.13 -5.85 -16.36
CA TYR A 22 -1.42 -5.56 -15.71
C TYR A 22 -2.37 -4.80 -16.63
N GLU A 23 -1.86 -4.00 -17.56
CA GLU A 23 -2.72 -3.39 -18.59
C GLU A 23 -3.38 -4.46 -19.45
N GLN A 24 -2.64 -5.50 -19.82
CA GLN A 24 -3.21 -6.63 -20.56
C GLN A 24 -4.19 -7.41 -19.70
N LEU A 25 -3.80 -7.73 -18.48
CA LEU A 25 -4.63 -8.53 -17.57
C LEU A 25 -5.96 -7.88 -17.28
N LEU A 26 -5.93 -6.58 -16.97
CA LEU A 26 -7.13 -5.84 -16.56
C LEU A 26 -7.91 -5.23 -17.72
N GLY A 27 -7.30 -5.18 -18.91
CA GLY A 27 -7.92 -4.55 -20.08
C GLY A 27 -8.12 -3.06 -19.90
N SER A 28 -7.22 -2.40 -19.13
CA SER A 28 -7.37 -1.03 -18.71
C SER A 28 -5.99 -0.40 -18.55
N PRO A 29 -5.80 0.87 -18.93
CA PRO A 29 -4.48 1.49 -18.81
C PRO A 29 -4.12 1.83 -17.38
N CYS A 30 -2.81 1.86 -17.10
CA CYS A 30 -2.29 2.50 -15.90
C CYS A 30 -2.63 4.00 -15.99
N TYR A 31 -3.32 4.54 -15.00
CA TYR A 31 -3.74 5.94 -15.08
C TYR A 31 -2.80 6.90 -14.37
N LYS A 32 -1.89 6.40 -13.55
CA LYS A 32 -1.01 7.25 -12.76
C LYS A 32 0.21 6.48 -12.31
N THR A 33 1.38 7.14 -12.34
CA THR A 33 2.59 6.66 -11.69
C THR A 33 3.09 7.73 -10.74
N GLU A 34 3.77 7.31 -9.69
CA GLU A 34 4.26 8.24 -8.67
C GLU A 34 5.52 7.67 -8.02
N SER A 35 6.48 8.55 -7.69
CA SER A 35 7.64 8.19 -6.89
C SER A 35 7.42 8.68 -5.47
N VAL A 36 7.60 7.80 -4.49
CA VAL A 36 7.48 8.14 -3.07
C VAL A 36 8.85 7.97 -2.44
N ALA A 37 9.63 9.05 -2.41
CA ALA A 37 11.02 9.01 -1.97
C ALA A 37 11.16 8.53 -0.51
N SER A 38 10.24 8.93 0.36
CA SER A 38 10.28 8.53 1.77
C SER A 38 10.10 7.03 1.98
N GLU A 39 9.46 6.35 1.04
CA GLU A 39 9.25 4.90 1.08
C GLU A 39 10.22 4.17 0.14
N GLN A 40 11.00 4.89 -0.63
CA GLN A 40 11.95 4.34 -1.61
C GLN A 40 11.25 3.44 -2.63
N VAL A 41 10.11 3.90 -3.16
CA VAL A 41 9.35 3.15 -4.15
C VAL A 41 8.88 4.02 -5.30
N ASP A 42 8.70 3.37 -6.45
CA ASP A 42 7.92 3.87 -7.56
C ASP A 42 6.64 3.07 -7.61
N THR A 43 5.52 3.73 -7.84
CA THR A 43 4.20 3.10 -7.84
C THR A 43 3.45 3.35 -9.13
N ALA A 44 2.55 2.42 -9.47
CA ALA A 44 1.66 2.53 -10.62
C ALA A 44 0.27 2.10 -10.21
N PHE A 45 -0.74 2.85 -10.66
CA PHE A 45 -2.13 2.66 -10.22
C PHE A 45 -3.04 2.27 -11.37
N PHE A 46 -3.91 1.30 -11.08
CA PHE A 46 -5.01 0.88 -11.96
C PHE A 46 -6.30 0.98 -11.17
N LEU A 47 -7.34 1.54 -11.75
CA LEU A 47 -8.64 1.64 -11.10
C LEU A 47 -9.53 0.50 -11.58
N GLN A 48 -10.00 -0.32 -10.64
CA GLN A 48 -10.94 -1.40 -10.91
C GLN A 48 -12.16 -1.18 -10.04
N ASP A 49 -13.23 -0.66 -10.64
CA ASP A 49 -14.42 -0.22 -9.94
C ASP A 49 -14.05 0.86 -8.92
N HIS A 50 -14.20 0.62 -7.64
CA HIS A 50 -13.88 1.59 -6.58
C HIS A 50 -12.60 1.25 -5.84
N THR A 51 -11.89 0.21 -6.26
CA THR A 51 -10.65 -0.26 -5.62
C THR A 51 -9.50 -0.14 -6.61
N LYS A 52 -8.37 0.38 -6.15
CA LYS A 52 -7.18 0.50 -6.98
C LYS A 52 -6.29 -0.72 -6.82
N ILE A 53 -5.62 -1.09 -7.89
CA ILE A 53 -4.46 -1.99 -7.81
C ILE A 53 -3.24 -1.09 -7.87
N GLU A 54 -2.35 -1.23 -6.88
CA GLU A 54 -1.12 -0.47 -6.82
C GLU A 54 0.07 -1.42 -6.99
N LEU A 55 0.83 -1.23 -8.07
CA LEU A 55 2.09 -1.94 -8.22
C LEU A 55 3.17 -1.11 -7.55
N VAL A 56 4.01 -1.76 -6.73
CA VAL A 56 5.09 -1.07 -6.03
C VAL A 56 6.42 -1.74 -6.35
N ALA A 57 7.39 -0.93 -6.78
CA ALA A 57 8.74 -1.40 -7.07
C ALA A 57 9.73 -0.57 -6.26
N SER A 58 10.76 -1.21 -5.74
CA SER A 58 11.78 -0.50 -4.95
C SER A 58 12.68 0.34 -5.84
N THR A 59 13.02 1.54 -5.38
CA THR A 59 14.03 2.39 -6.02
C THR A 59 15.41 2.19 -5.43
N ASP A 60 15.52 1.39 -4.36
CA ASP A 60 16.77 1.15 -3.64
C ASP A 60 16.89 -0.34 -3.32
N PRO A 61 18.05 -0.97 -3.58
CA PRO A 61 18.24 -2.39 -3.25
C PRO A 61 18.06 -2.71 -1.76
N GLN A 62 18.16 -1.72 -0.88
CA GLN A 62 17.94 -1.87 0.56
C GLN A 62 16.56 -1.43 1.00
N GLY A 63 15.69 -1.06 0.06
CA GLY A 63 14.34 -0.62 0.36
C GLY A 63 13.46 -1.74 0.89
N VAL A 64 12.35 -1.36 1.52
CA VAL A 64 11.40 -2.31 2.14
C VAL A 64 10.84 -3.28 1.12
N ILE A 65 10.48 -2.78 -0.07
CA ILE A 65 9.91 -3.65 -1.13
C ILE A 65 10.98 -4.60 -1.67
N ALA A 66 12.22 -4.11 -1.87
CA ALA A 66 13.31 -4.98 -2.33
C ALA A 66 13.56 -6.13 -1.35
N LYS A 67 13.56 -5.82 -0.05
CA LYS A 67 13.73 -6.85 0.99
C LYS A 67 12.57 -7.81 1.05
N PHE A 68 11.35 -7.31 0.86
CA PHE A 68 10.17 -8.17 0.82
C PHE A 68 10.27 -9.17 -0.34
N ILE A 69 10.64 -8.70 -1.53
CA ILE A 69 10.76 -9.56 -2.71
C ILE A 69 11.89 -10.58 -2.53
N GLU A 70 13.01 -10.17 -1.95
CA GLU A 70 14.11 -11.08 -1.66
C GLU A 70 13.68 -12.23 -0.76
N LYS A 71 12.84 -11.94 0.23
CA LYS A 71 12.40 -12.91 1.21
C LYS A 71 11.21 -13.75 0.74
N LYS A 72 10.25 -13.14 0.06
CA LYS A 72 8.97 -13.78 -0.28
C LYS A 72 8.67 -13.84 -1.78
N GLY A 73 9.47 -13.18 -2.61
CA GLY A 73 9.19 -13.08 -4.04
C GLY A 73 8.19 -11.97 -4.35
N GLU A 74 7.91 -11.80 -5.63
CA GLU A 74 6.87 -10.86 -6.08
C GLU A 74 5.50 -11.37 -5.63
N GLY A 75 4.57 -10.45 -5.39
CA GLY A 75 3.20 -10.83 -5.05
C GLY A 75 2.52 -9.81 -4.15
N LEU A 76 1.42 -10.25 -3.55
CA LEU A 76 0.63 -9.41 -2.65
C LEU A 76 1.49 -8.88 -1.52
N HIS A 77 1.48 -7.58 -1.32
CA HIS A 77 2.27 -6.92 -0.28
C HIS A 77 1.39 -6.37 0.84
N HIS A 78 0.29 -5.69 0.49
CA HIS A 78 -0.58 -5.10 1.50
C HIS A 78 -1.99 -4.87 0.98
N ILE A 79 -2.92 -4.69 1.92
CA ILE A 79 -4.28 -4.25 1.64
C ILE A 79 -4.49 -2.96 2.41
N ALA A 80 -4.98 -1.92 1.74
CA ALA A 80 -5.22 -0.63 2.34
C ALA A 80 -6.72 -0.36 2.50
N PHE A 81 -7.10 0.07 3.68
CA PHE A 81 -8.47 0.48 3.99
C PHE A 81 -8.52 1.99 4.16
N GLU A 82 -9.45 2.64 3.50
CA GLU A 82 -9.68 4.07 3.69
C GLU A 82 -10.57 4.27 4.90
N VAL A 83 -10.12 5.18 5.79
CA VAL A 83 -10.83 5.49 7.03
C VAL A 83 -11.09 7.00 7.08
N PRO A 84 -12.18 7.42 7.72
CA PRO A 84 -12.50 8.85 7.82
C PRO A 84 -11.63 9.60 8.82
N ASP A 85 -11.09 8.91 9.84
CA ASP A 85 -10.29 9.52 10.89
C ASP A 85 -9.16 8.56 11.28
N ILE A 86 -8.02 8.71 10.61
CA ILE A 86 -6.89 7.80 10.82
C ILE A 86 -6.33 7.87 12.23
N ILE A 87 -6.31 9.07 12.84
CA ILE A 87 -5.78 9.22 14.20
C ILE A 87 -6.69 8.49 15.19
N GLY A 88 -8.00 8.65 15.05
CA GLY A 88 -8.96 7.94 15.89
C GLY A 88 -8.87 6.44 15.74
N GLU A 89 -8.71 5.95 14.49
CA GLU A 89 -8.59 4.52 14.25
C GLU A 89 -7.26 3.95 14.77
N MET A 90 -6.18 4.69 14.66
CA MET A 90 -4.91 4.29 15.25
C MET A 90 -5.04 4.12 16.77
N ALA A 91 -5.69 5.08 17.44
CA ALA A 91 -5.92 5.00 18.89
C ALA A 91 -6.78 3.80 19.26
N ARG A 92 -7.85 3.57 18.51
CA ARG A 92 -8.76 2.44 18.74
C ARG A 92 -8.03 1.09 18.61
N LEU A 93 -7.23 0.94 17.56
CA LEU A 93 -6.50 -0.30 17.31
C LEU A 93 -5.40 -0.53 18.33
N LYS A 94 -4.68 0.54 18.71
CA LYS A 94 -3.65 0.44 19.74
C LYS A 94 -4.27 -0.03 21.06
N ASN A 95 -5.41 0.55 21.44
CA ASN A 95 -6.12 0.14 22.65
C ASN A 95 -6.64 -1.30 22.58
N ALA A 96 -6.91 -1.78 21.39
CA ALA A 96 -7.36 -3.17 21.17
C ALA A 96 -6.19 -4.17 21.12
N GLY A 97 -4.95 -3.71 21.26
CA GLY A 97 -3.78 -4.58 21.30
C GLY A 97 -3.03 -4.75 19.99
N PHE A 98 -3.40 -4.01 18.95
CA PHE A 98 -2.68 -4.06 17.68
C PHE A 98 -1.36 -3.28 17.79
N THR A 99 -0.34 -3.81 17.11
CA THR A 99 0.95 -3.12 17.02
C THR A 99 0.98 -2.29 15.75
N LEU A 100 1.09 -0.97 15.92
CA LEU A 100 1.22 -0.06 14.81
C LEU A 100 2.69 0.13 14.47
N LEU A 101 3.02 0.15 13.19
CA LEU A 101 4.40 0.36 12.73
C LEU A 101 4.79 1.83 12.73
N ASN A 102 3.81 2.73 12.84
CA ASN A 102 4.00 4.18 12.91
C ASN A 102 3.36 4.71 14.17
N GLU A 103 4.03 5.62 14.87
CA GLU A 103 3.41 6.32 16.01
C GLU A 103 2.49 7.45 15.55
N GLN A 104 2.81 8.02 14.39
CA GLN A 104 2.03 9.08 13.75
C GLN A 104 1.74 8.68 12.31
N PRO A 105 0.61 9.11 11.74
CA PRO A 105 0.39 8.90 10.32
C PRO A 105 1.43 9.68 9.52
N LYS A 106 1.82 9.15 8.39
CA LYS A 106 2.80 9.77 7.51
C LYS A 106 2.24 9.91 6.10
N LYS A 107 2.86 10.76 5.29
CA LYS A 107 2.44 10.93 3.91
C LYS A 107 2.87 9.73 3.08
N GLY A 108 1.94 9.18 2.32
CA GLY A 108 2.20 8.12 1.37
C GLY A 108 1.86 8.56 -0.05
N ALA A 109 1.71 7.59 -0.95
CA ALA A 109 1.31 7.84 -2.32
C ALA A 109 -0.11 8.39 -2.40
N ASP A 110 -0.44 8.99 -3.53
CA ASP A 110 -1.80 9.40 -3.87
C ASP A 110 -2.41 10.40 -2.90
N ASN A 111 -1.57 11.29 -2.35
CA ASN A 111 -1.98 12.34 -1.41
C ASN A 111 -2.76 11.81 -0.20
N LYS A 112 -2.29 10.69 0.36
CA LYS A 112 -2.91 10.05 1.53
C LYS A 112 -2.03 10.19 2.75
N LEU A 113 -2.67 10.26 3.92
CA LEU A 113 -2.01 9.95 5.18
C LEU A 113 -2.13 8.45 5.40
N VAL A 114 -1.04 7.80 5.81
CA VAL A 114 -1.00 6.35 5.95
C VAL A 114 -0.41 5.91 7.27
N CYS A 115 -0.83 4.73 7.69
CA CYS A 115 -0.30 4.04 8.86
C CYS A 115 -0.37 2.53 8.60
N PHE A 116 0.65 1.80 9.03
CA PHE A 116 0.70 0.35 8.84
C PHE A 116 0.52 -0.38 10.16
N ILE A 117 -0.19 -1.51 10.09
CA ILE A 117 -0.42 -2.40 11.23
C ILE A 117 0.43 -3.64 11.03
N HIS A 118 1.14 -4.05 12.08
CA HIS A 118 2.05 -5.19 12.00
C HIS A 118 1.30 -6.47 11.58
N PRO A 119 1.83 -7.22 10.60
CA PRO A 119 1.17 -8.43 10.10
C PRO A 119 0.87 -9.48 11.18
N LYS A 120 1.65 -9.52 12.26
CA LYS A 120 1.42 -10.51 13.34
C LYS A 120 0.04 -10.40 13.97
N ASN A 121 -0.57 -9.22 13.92
CA ASN A 121 -1.91 -9.00 14.46
C ASN A 121 -3.01 -9.23 13.43
N CYS A 122 -2.64 -9.48 12.17
CA CYS A 122 -3.57 -9.53 11.04
C CYS A 122 -3.36 -10.80 10.21
N ASN A 123 -3.04 -11.92 10.88
CA ASN A 123 -2.88 -13.23 10.25
C ASN A 123 -1.83 -13.24 9.14
N GLY A 124 -0.76 -12.46 9.31
CA GLY A 124 0.34 -12.41 8.36
C GLY A 124 0.16 -11.43 7.22
N VAL A 125 -0.93 -10.65 7.21
CA VAL A 125 -1.20 -9.67 6.16
C VAL A 125 -0.82 -8.28 6.64
N LEU A 126 0.01 -7.57 5.86
CA LEU A 126 0.30 -6.17 6.16
C LEU A 126 -0.93 -5.34 5.81
N ILE A 127 -1.48 -4.66 6.81
CA ILE A 127 -2.65 -3.80 6.65
C ILE A 127 -2.20 -2.34 6.69
N GLU A 128 -2.69 -1.58 5.74
CA GLU A 128 -2.50 -0.13 5.69
C GLU A 128 -3.83 0.55 6.00
N LEU A 129 -3.81 1.57 6.84
CA LEU A 129 -4.91 2.51 6.94
C LEU A 129 -4.52 3.75 6.17
N CYS A 130 -5.46 4.32 5.43
CA CYS A 130 -5.20 5.57 4.71
C CYS A 130 -6.38 6.52 4.85
N GLN A 131 -6.07 7.81 4.75
CA GLN A 131 -7.05 8.87 4.82
C GLN A 131 -6.69 9.92 3.77
N SER A 132 -7.67 10.37 3.01
CA SER A 132 -7.43 11.43 2.04
C SER A 132 -6.99 12.70 2.74
N ASN A 133 -5.92 13.31 2.24
CA ASN A 133 -5.29 14.48 2.85
C ASN A 133 -5.57 15.72 2.00
N TYR A 134 -6.81 16.23 2.09
CA TYR A 134 -7.20 17.47 1.41
C TYR A 134 -8.29 18.20 2.17
#